data_ba5ab4b85dd4de92b73ea15d525670ec
#
_entry.id   ba5ab4b85dd4de92b73ea15d525670ec
#
_cell.length_a   1.000
_cell.length_b   1.000
_cell.length_c   1.000
_cell.angle_alpha   90.00
_cell.angle_beta   90.00
_cell.angle_gamma   90.00
#
_symmetry.space_group_name_H-M   'P 1'
#
loop_
_entity.id
_entity.type
_entity.pdbx_description
1 polymer ?
#
loop_
_entity_poly.entity_id
_entity_poly.type
_entity_poly.pdbx_seq_one_letter_code
_entity_poly.pdbx_strand_id
1 'polypeptide(L)'
;MGMNNIDNYMEQMAVLCENNDSINKNLYSEHGVKRGLRDENGQGVLTGLTNISDIKAFEYRDGQKRPCDGELSYRGYNIRDFVAGSKGKKYVFEEGAYLLLFGELPDNDQLKEFRDELSECMKLPTNFTRDVIMKAPTADIMGSMTRSILTLGSYDKKKDNLDIPNVLRQSMQLIATFPMIAAYAYHAYNHYEKDQSMYIHRPEKELSIAENFLRMLRPDTCFTDLEARVLDIALLLHMEHGGGNNSTFTTRVVTSSGSDTYSVIAAAMSSLKGKKHGGANLMVMNMMDDIKEHVKDYADEEEIAAYLDKLLNKQAFDKKGLIYGMGHAVYSISDPREKVFKGFVEQLATDKGRNEDMLLYNNIEKIAPRLIAEQRKIYKGVSPNIDFYSGFVYDMLNIPRELYTPLFAIARIVGWSAHRLEELITTDKIIRPAYKSLVTKKEYIDREKR
;
A
#
# COMPACT_ATOMS: atom_id res chain seq x y z
N MET A 1 2.55 21.56 -36.98
CA MET A 1 3.79 21.03 -37.59
C MET A 1 4.90 20.67 -36.57
N GLY A 2 4.91 21.16 -35.33
CA GLY A 2 6.00 20.92 -34.38
C GLY A 2 5.93 19.62 -33.58
N MET A 3 4.73 19.05 -33.34
CA MET A 3 4.58 17.80 -32.57
C MET A 3 5.09 16.56 -33.31
N ASN A 4 4.82 16.41 -34.60
CA ASN A 4 5.23 15.22 -35.36
C ASN A 4 6.76 15.03 -35.46
N ASN A 5 7.57 16.08 -35.30
CA ASN A 5 9.02 15.96 -35.37
C ASN A 5 9.65 15.50 -34.05
N ILE A 6 9.07 15.87 -32.91
CA ILE A 6 9.50 15.42 -31.59
C ILE A 6 9.16 13.94 -31.40
N ASP A 7 7.93 13.53 -31.74
CA ASP A 7 7.49 12.14 -31.56
C ASP A 7 8.34 11.17 -32.39
N ASN A 8 8.61 11.51 -33.65
CA ASN A 8 9.48 10.69 -34.54
C ASN A 8 10.93 10.61 -34.02
N TYR A 9 11.47 11.74 -33.49
CA TYR A 9 12.79 11.73 -32.87
C TYR A 9 12.80 10.84 -31.62
N MET A 10 11.76 10.90 -30.76
CA MET A 10 11.66 10.09 -29.54
C MET A 10 11.55 8.61 -29.89
N GLU A 11 10.78 8.23 -30.93
CA GLU A 11 10.71 6.83 -31.39
C GLU A 11 12.06 6.31 -31.85
N GLN A 12 12.81 7.08 -32.65
CA GLN A 12 14.16 6.69 -33.08
C GLN A 12 15.14 6.56 -31.91
N MET A 13 15.11 7.51 -30.98
CA MET A 13 16.01 7.49 -29.81
C MET A 13 15.63 6.36 -28.83
N ALA A 14 14.35 6.01 -28.72
CA ALA A 14 13.90 4.87 -27.89
C ALA A 14 14.56 3.55 -28.33
N VAL A 15 14.68 3.31 -29.64
CA VAL A 15 15.36 2.12 -30.18
C VAL A 15 16.84 2.08 -29.75
N LEU A 16 17.53 3.24 -29.73
CA LEU A 16 18.91 3.31 -29.25
C LEU A 16 19.01 3.01 -27.74
N CYS A 17 18.07 3.54 -26.94
CA CYS A 17 17.99 3.23 -25.51
C CYS A 17 17.78 1.74 -25.27
N GLU A 18 16.78 1.13 -25.95
CA GLU A 18 16.47 -0.30 -25.81
C GLU A 18 17.67 -1.20 -26.18
N ASN A 19 18.37 -0.87 -27.26
CA ASN A 19 19.56 -1.62 -27.70
C ASN A 19 20.74 -1.51 -26.74
N ASN A 20 20.96 -0.33 -26.14
CA ASN A 20 22.12 -0.10 -25.28
C ASN A 20 21.87 -0.46 -23.81
N ASP A 21 20.62 -0.36 -23.32
CA ASP A 21 20.28 -0.56 -21.90
C ASP A 21 19.75 -1.97 -21.61
N SER A 22 19.55 -2.81 -22.65
CA SER A 22 19.08 -4.18 -22.47
C SER A 22 20.13 -5.05 -21.80
N ILE A 23 19.79 -5.65 -20.65
CA ILE A 23 20.64 -6.59 -19.92
C ILE A 23 20.01 -7.97 -19.96
N ASN A 24 20.75 -8.96 -20.47
CA ASN A 24 20.31 -10.35 -20.47
C ASN A 24 20.14 -10.83 -19.02
N LYS A 25 19.00 -11.43 -18.75
CA LYS A 25 18.61 -11.90 -17.41
C LYS A 25 19.61 -12.94 -16.83
N ASN A 26 20.22 -13.75 -17.68
CA ASN A 26 21.19 -14.78 -17.26
C ASN A 26 22.46 -14.18 -16.65
N LEU A 27 22.83 -12.96 -17.04
CA LEU A 27 24.00 -12.27 -16.49
C LEU A 27 23.87 -11.97 -14.98
N TYR A 28 22.65 -11.85 -14.47
CA TYR A 28 22.44 -11.68 -13.02
C TYR A 28 22.96 -12.89 -12.25
N SER A 29 22.59 -14.10 -12.66
CA SER A 29 23.07 -15.36 -12.05
C SER A 29 24.56 -15.56 -12.27
N GLU A 30 25.07 -15.34 -13.48
CA GLU A 30 26.49 -15.46 -13.83
C GLU A 30 27.38 -14.56 -12.96
N HIS A 31 26.91 -13.38 -12.61
CA HIS A 31 27.62 -12.44 -11.74
C HIS A 31 27.23 -12.52 -10.26
N GLY A 32 26.40 -13.48 -9.85
CA GLY A 32 25.91 -13.63 -8.47
C GLY A 32 25.05 -12.46 -7.99
N VAL A 33 24.45 -11.69 -8.91
CA VAL A 33 23.64 -10.52 -8.58
C VAL A 33 22.21 -10.94 -8.29
N LYS A 34 21.65 -10.50 -7.17
CA LYS A 34 20.27 -10.76 -6.75
C LYS A 34 19.31 -9.77 -7.42
N ARG A 35 18.67 -10.18 -8.52
CA ARG A 35 17.76 -9.34 -9.29
C ARG A 35 16.56 -8.89 -8.46
N GLY A 36 16.37 -7.58 -8.32
CA GLY A 36 15.32 -7.02 -7.45
C GLY A 36 15.54 -7.33 -5.97
N LEU A 37 16.79 -7.52 -5.53
CA LEU A 37 17.17 -7.91 -4.17
C LEU A 37 16.52 -9.25 -3.73
N ARG A 38 16.32 -10.18 -4.69
CA ARG A 38 15.80 -11.53 -4.43
C ARG A 38 16.67 -12.58 -5.10
N ASP A 39 16.84 -13.73 -4.44
CA ASP A 39 17.46 -14.89 -5.05
C ASP A 39 16.53 -15.59 -6.06
N GLU A 40 17.03 -16.62 -6.72
CA GLU A 40 16.27 -17.39 -7.71
C GLU A 40 15.03 -18.10 -7.12
N ASN A 41 15.06 -18.39 -5.81
CA ASN A 41 13.95 -18.98 -5.07
C ASN A 41 12.93 -17.92 -4.59
N GLY A 42 13.17 -16.63 -4.90
CA GLY A 42 12.34 -15.51 -4.49
C GLY A 42 12.57 -15.02 -3.06
N GLN A 43 13.60 -15.53 -2.36
CA GLN A 43 13.94 -15.05 -1.01
C GLN A 43 14.60 -13.67 -1.10
N GLY A 44 14.15 -12.73 -0.25
CA GLY A 44 14.75 -11.40 -0.15
C GLY A 44 16.15 -11.43 0.42
N VAL A 45 17.01 -10.52 -0.07
CA VAL A 45 18.31 -10.26 0.52
C VAL A 45 18.12 -9.58 1.87
N LEU A 46 18.78 -10.06 2.92
CA LEU A 46 18.78 -9.40 4.22
C LEU A 46 19.62 -8.13 4.12
N THR A 47 18.99 -6.97 4.20
CA THR A 47 19.60 -5.66 4.00
C THR A 47 19.67 -4.79 5.24
N GLY A 48 18.97 -5.16 6.31
CA GLY A 48 18.93 -4.38 7.55
C GLY A 48 18.26 -5.12 8.69
N LEU A 49 18.27 -4.48 9.85
CA LEU A 49 17.61 -4.92 11.08
C LEU A 49 16.48 -3.96 11.40
N THR A 50 15.44 -4.44 12.09
CA THR A 50 14.31 -3.61 12.53
C THR A 50 13.68 -4.15 13.80
N ASN A 51 13.21 -3.25 14.66
CA ASN A 51 12.38 -3.54 15.83
C ASN A 51 10.89 -3.26 15.55
N ILE A 52 10.53 -2.81 14.34
CA ILE A 52 9.16 -2.31 14.04
C ILE A 52 8.19 -3.46 13.82
N SER A 53 8.59 -4.45 13.01
CA SER A 53 7.72 -5.58 12.67
C SER A 53 8.50 -6.83 12.35
N ASP A 54 7.86 -7.98 12.52
CA ASP A 54 8.37 -9.28 12.08
C ASP A 54 7.36 -9.98 11.20
N ILE A 55 7.86 -10.62 10.14
CA ILE A 55 7.07 -11.35 9.16
C ILE A 55 7.62 -12.76 9.07
N LYS A 56 6.84 -13.74 9.52
CA LYS A 56 7.20 -15.16 9.45
C LYS A 56 6.34 -15.86 8.42
N ALA A 57 6.98 -16.54 7.50
CA ALA A 57 6.34 -17.35 6.46
C ALA A 57 6.98 -18.74 6.32
N PHE A 58 8.04 -19.00 7.08
CA PHE A 58 8.81 -20.23 7.06
C PHE A 58 9.23 -20.62 8.48
N GLU A 59 9.36 -21.91 8.71
CA GLU A 59 9.97 -22.47 9.91
C GLU A 59 11.07 -23.48 9.53
N TYR A 60 11.97 -23.74 10.47
CA TYR A 60 12.97 -24.80 10.31
C TYR A 60 12.53 -26.03 11.09
N ARG A 61 12.28 -27.15 10.40
CA ARG A 61 12.05 -28.48 11.00
C ARG A 61 13.15 -29.42 10.50
N ASP A 62 13.83 -30.04 11.42
CA ASP A 62 14.94 -30.96 11.13
C ASP A 62 16.03 -30.33 10.23
N GLY A 63 16.33 -29.04 10.45
CA GLY A 63 17.30 -28.30 9.65
C GLY A 63 16.82 -27.91 8.24
N GLN A 64 15.61 -28.29 7.85
CA GLN A 64 15.02 -27.94 6.56
C GLN A 64 14.05 -26.78 6.70
N LYS A 65 14.17 -25.81 5.81
CA LYS A 65 13.24 -24.68 5.71
C LYS A 65 11.94 -25.12 5.06
N ARG A 66 10.83 -25.00 5.78
CA ARG A 66 9.47 -25.35 5.31
C ARG A 66 8.55 -24.15 5.40
N PRO A 67 7.62 -23.98 4.44
CA PRO A 67 6.56 -22.98 4.56
C PRO A 67 5.70 -23.27 5.80
N CYS A 68 5.29 -22.22 6.51
CA CYS A 68 4.34 -22.29 7.61
C CYS A 68 3.21 -21.27 7.42
N ASP A 69 2.19 -21.34 8.28
CA ASP A 69 1.19 -20.28 8.36
C ASP A 69 1.87 -18.92 8.54
N GLY A 70 1.39 -17.93 7.81
CA GLY A 70 1.93 -16.58 7.92
C GLY A 70 1.67 -15.97 9.30
N GLU A 71 2.68 -15.31 9.84
CA GLU A 71 2.56 -14.49 11.04
C GLU A 71 3.04 -13.08 10.72
N LEU A 72 2.38 -12.10 11.30
CA LEU A 72 2.78 -10.69 11.29
C LEU A 72 2.71 -10.17 12.72
N SER A 73 3.80 -9.58 13.18
CA SER A 73 3.86 -8.95 14.50
C SER A 73 4.28 -7.48 14.38
N TYR A 74 3.61 -6.62 15.12
CA TYR A 74 3.98 -5.21 15.33
C TYR A 74 4.68 -5.09 16.67
N ARG A 75 5.94 -4.68 16.70
CA ARG A 75 6.73 -4.57 17.93
C ARG A 75 6.68 -5.84 18.82
N GLY A 76 6.59 -7.02 18.18
CA GLY A 76 6.49 -8.30 18.89
C GLY A 76 5.06 -8.78 19.20
N TYR A 77 4.03 -7.95 19.06
CA TYR A 77 2.64 -8.34 19.26
C TYR A 77 2.05 -8.90 17.97
N ASN A 78 1.56 -10.14 18.03
CA ASN A 78 0.93 -10.78 16.88
C ASN A 78 -0.35 -10.05 16.49
N ILE A 79 -0.51 -9.75 15.20
CA ILE A 79 -1.65 -8.97 14.69
C ILE A 79 -3.00 -9.65 14.95
N ARG A 80 -3.04 -10.98 14.99
CA ARG A 80 -4.27 -11.73 15.32
C ARG A 80 -4.69 -11.50 16.76
N ASP A 81 -3.74 -11.55 17.68
CA ASP A 81 -3.98 -11.32 19.10
C ASP A 81 -4.35 -9.87 19.36
N PHE A 82 -3.69 -8.94 18.66
CA PHE A 82 -4.01 -7.52 18.73
C PHE A 82 -5.47 -7.25 18.35
N VAL A 83 -5.91 -7.77 17.19
CA VAL A 83 -7.30 -7.58 16.74
C VAL A 83 -8.29 -8.30 17.65
N ALA A 84 -7.99 -9.52 18.11
CA ALA A 84 -8.85 -10.23 19.05
C ALA A 84 -9.00 -9.47 20.38
N GLY A 85 -7.91 -8.92 20.92
CA GLY A 85 -7.90 -8.10 22.14
C GLY A 85 -8.62 -6.75 22.02
N SER A 86 -8.82 -6.28 20.79
CA SER A 86 -9.51 -5.03 20.49
C SER A 86 -11.03 -5.19 20.34
N LYS A 87 -11.60 -6.38 20.57
CA LYS A 87 -13.04 -6.64 20.43
C LYS A 87 -13.86 -5.68 21.31
N GLY A 88 -14.80 -4.97 20.69
CA GLY A 88 -15.65 -3.98 21.37
C GLY A 88 -14.97 -2.66 21.71
N LYS A 89 -13.70 -2.48 21.35
CA LYS A 89 -12.95 -1.23 21.57
C LYS A 89 -12.97 -0.38 20.31
N LYS A 90 -12.91 0.93 20.48
CA LYS A 90 -12.68 1.93 19.40
C LYS A 90 -11.18 2.29 19.32
N TYR A 91 -10.78 2.98 18.26
CA TYR A 91 -9.45 3.57 18.08
C TYR A 91 -8.32 2.55 17.96
N VAL A 92 -8.58 1.47 17.24
CA VAL A 92 -7.63 0.36 17.09
C VAL A 92 -6.47 0.77 16.18
N PHE A 93 -6.75 1.59 15.17
CA PHE A 93 -5.70 2.19 14.35
C PHE A 93 -4.78 3.08 15.18
N GLU A 94 -5.34 3.94 16.04
CA GLU A 94 -4.56 4.83 16.90
C GLU A 94 -3.73 4.05 17.94
N GLU A 95 -4.29 2.98 18.54
CA GLU A 95 -3.55 2.09 19.43
C GLU A 95 -2.37 1.41 18.70
N GLY A 96 -2.59 0.93 17.45
CA GLY A 96 -1.53 0.39 16.60
C GLY A 96 -0.50 1.45 16.19
N ALA A 97 -0.93 2.67 15.91
CA ALA A 97 -0.04 3.80 15.60
C ALA A 97 0.87 4.14 16.77
N TYR A 98 0.30 4.22 17.98
CA TYR A 98 1.06 4.42 19.20
C TYR A 98 2.12 3.32 19.37
N LEU A 99 1.70 2.06 19.26
CA LEU A 99 2.62 0.92 19.37
C LEU A 99 3.77 1.00 18.37
N LEU A 100 3.50 1.26 17.10
CA LEU A 100 4.56 1.32 16.07
C LEU A 100 5.52 2.48 16.28
N LEU A 101 5.02 3.66 16.69
CA LEU A 101 5.83 4.86 16.88
C LEU A 101 6.66 4.78 18.16
N PHE A 102 6.08 4.31 19.27
CA PHE A 102 6.71 4.38 20.59
C PHE A 102 7.23 3.04 21.12
N GLY A 103 6.82 1.92 20.54
CA GLY A 103 7.36 0.60 20.87
C GLY A 103 6.63 -0.16 21.97
N GLU A 104 5.64 0.45 22.61
CA GLU A 104 4.86 -0.09 23.73
C GLU A 104 3.36 0.09 23.49
N LEU A 105 2.54 -0.81 24.05
CA LEU A 105 1.08 -0.63 24.02
C LEU A 105 0.67 0.47 24.99
N PRO A 106 -0.20 1.41 24.57
CA PRO A 106 -0.69 2.45 25.47
C PRO A 106 -1.69 1.88 26.48
N ASP A 107 -1.71 2.43 27.67
CA ASP A 107 -2.88 2.35 28.53
C ASP A 107 -3.98 3.32 28.06
N ASN A 108 -5.12 3.36 28.77
CA ASN A 108 -6.26 4.18 28.34
C ASN A 108 -5.96 5.69 28.39
N ASP A 109 -5.17 6.15 29.37
CA ASP A 109 -4.81 7.55 29.52
C ASP A 109 -3.81 7.98 28.47
N GLN A 110 -2.80 7.14 28.20
CA GLN A 110 -1.81 7.34 27.14
C GLN A 110 -2.46 7.34 25.74
N LEU A 111 -3.40 6.42 25.47
CA LEU A 111 -4.13 6.40 24.21
C LEU A 111 -4.98 7.65 24.04
N LYS A 112 -5.63 8.10 25.13
CA LYS A 112 -6.43 9.32 25.10
C LYS A 112 -5.55 10.55 24.82
N GLU A 113 -4.43 10.70 25.52
CA GLU A 113 -3.47 11.79 25.29
C GLU A 113 -2.95 11.78 23.86
N PHE A 114 -2.54 10.62 23.36
CA PHE A 114 -2.08 10.48 21.96
C PHE A 114 -3.13 10.92 20.95
N ARG A 115 -4.40 10.54 21.15
CA ARG A 115 -5.50 10.94 20.27
C ARG A 115 -5.79 12.44 20.37
N ASP A 116 -5.72 13.02 21.56
CA ASP A 116 -5.88 14.45 21.75
C ASP A 116 -4.81 15.22 20.98
N GLU A 117 -3.54 14.82 21.09
CA GLU A 117 -2.43 15.43 20.35
C GLU A 117 -2.57 15.20 18.83
N LEU A 118 -2.99 14.00 18.39
CA LEU A 118 -3.22 13.71 16.99
C LEU A 118 -4.34 14.58 16.42
N SER A 119 -5.41 14.81 17.18
CA SER A 119 -6.53 15.68 16.77
C SER A 119 -6.10 17.15 16.64
N GLU A 120 -5.20 17.64 17.50
CA GLU A 120 -4.62 18.97 17.36
C GLU A 120 -3.76 19.13 16.11
N CYS A 121 -3.21 18.01 15.58
CA CYS A 121 -2.50 17.96 14.32
C CYS A 121 -3.42 17.91 13.07
N MET A 122 -4.73 17.68 13.21
CA MET A 122 -5.71 17.68 12.12
C MET A 122 -6.00 19.10 11.60
N LYS A 123 -4.94 19.83 11.25
CA LYS A 123 -5.03 21.22 10.77
C LYS A 123 -4.14 21.42 9.54
N LEU A 124 -4.74 21.95 8.48
CA LEU A 124 -4.01 22.41 7.30
C LEU A 124 -3.74 23.93 7.41
N PRO A 125 -2.67 24.44 6.82
CA PRO A 125 -2.41 25.88 6.76
C PRO A 125 -3.60 26.65 6.19
N THR A 126 -3.73 27.92 6.57
CA THR A 126 -4.82 28.79 6.08
C THR A 126 -4.88 28.78 4.55
N ASN A 127 -6.05 28.59 3.99
CA ASN A 127 -6.32 28.51 2.56
C ASN A 127 -5.65 27.34 1.81
N PHE A 128 -4.98 26.40 2.50
CA PHE A 128 -4.24 25.31 1.85
C PHE A 128 -5.14 24.45 0.95
N THR A 129 -6.36 24.14 1.39
CA THR A 129 -7.32 23.38 0.57
C THR A 129 -7.61 24.10 -0.74
N ARG A 130 -7.93 25.40 -0.68
CA ARG A 130 -8.23 26.22 -1.88
C ARG A 130 -7.00 26.40 -2.77
N ASP A 131 -5.86 26.74 -2.20
CA ASP A 131 -4.70 27.22 -2.94
C ASP A 131 -3.76 26.10 -3.39
N VAL A 132 -3.85 24.92 -2.78
CA VAL A 132 -2.99 23.77 -3.08
C VAL A 132 -3.80 22.59 -3.58
N ILE A 133 -4.75 22.09 -2.79
CA ILE A 133 -5.48 20.85 -3.13
C ILE A 133 -6.38 21.06 -4.35
N MET A 134 -7.13 22.15 -4.39
CA MET A 134 -8.09 22.46 -5.47
C MET A 134 -7.44 23.02 -6.75
N LYS A 135 -6.13 23.34 -6.76
CA LYS A 135 -5.50 24.02 -7.92
C LYS A 135 -5.29 23.14 -9.15
N ALA A 136 -5.11 21.85 -8.99
CA ALA A 136 -4.89 20.92 -10.09
C ALA A 136 -5.58 19.59 -9.76
N PRO A 137 -6.90 19.57 -9.79
CA PRO A 137 -7.68 18.36 -9.51
C PRO A 137 -7.41 17.30 -10.58
N THR A 138 -7.45 16.03 -10.17
CA THR A 138 -7.21 14.89 -11.04
C THR A 138 -7.73 13.62 -10.38
N ALA A 139 -8.10 12.61 -11.19
CA ALA A 139 -8.43 11.27 -10.71
C ALA A 139 -7.25 10.58 -9.99
N ASP A 140 -6.01 11.03 -10.23
CA ASP A 140 -4.82 10.58 -9.53
C ASP A 140 -4.72 11.23 -8.14
N ILE A 141 -5.54 10.75 -7.20
CA ILE A 141 -5.56 11.28 -5.83
C ILE A 141 -4.20 11.09 -5.13
N MET A 142 -3.50 9.97 -5.38
CA MET A 142 -2.13 9.77 -4.87
C MET A 142 -1.16 10.86 -5.32
N GLY A 143 -1.24 11.26 -6.58
CA GLY A 143 -0.45 12.38 -7.12
C GLY A 143 -0.82 13.72 -6.47
N SER A 144 -2.11 13.98 -6.26
CA SER A 144 -2.59 15.17 -5.56
C SER A 144 -2.11 15.20 -4.10
N MET A 145 -2.16 14.08 -3.39
CA MET A 145 -1.64 13.95 -2.04
C MET A 145 -0.12 14.20 -2.00
N THR A 146 0.65 13.57 -2.89
CA THR A 146 2.11 13.71 -2.94
C THR A 146 2.52 15.17 -3.16
N ARG A 147 1.87 15.88 -4.10
CA ARG A 147 2.07 17.31 -4.35
C ARG A 147 1.71 18.14 -3.11
N SER A 148 0.60 17.84 -2.47
CA SER A 148 0.15 18.53 -1.27
C SER A 148 1.15 18.38 -0.11
N ILE A 149 1.70 17.18 0.10
CA ILE A 149 2.68 16.91 1.14
C ILE A 149 3.96 17.71 0.91
N LEU A 150 4.49 17.73 -0.33
CA LEU A 150 5.67 18.52 -0.67
C LEU A 150 5.44 20.01 -0.44
N THR A 151 4.25 20.50 -0.80
CA THR A 151 3.86 21.89 -0.56
C THR A 151 3.69 22.17 0.94
N LEU A 152 3.13 21.22 1.71
CA LEU A 152 2.99 21.34 3.17
C LEU A 152 4.36 21.54 3.84
N GLY A 153 5.41 20.86 3.35
CA GLY A 153 6.78 21.08 3.79
C GLY A 153 7.27 22.52 3.66
N SER A 154 6.78 23.27 2.66
CA SER A 154 7.13 24.70 2.50
C SER A 154 6.54 25.61 3.57
N TYR A 155 5.50 25.16 4.29
CA TYR A 155 4.91 25.89 5.43
C TYR A 155 5.60 25.54 6.75
N ASP A 156 6.40 24.48 6.82
CA ASP A 156 7.13 24.09 8.04
C ASP A 156 8.51 24.75 8.07
N LYS A 157 8.66 25.75 8.94
CA LYS A 157 9.93 26.45 9.16
C LYS A 157 11.05 25.58 9.70
N LYS A 158 10.72 24.42 10.27
CA LYS A 158 11.67 23.44 10.83
C LYS A 158 11.78 22.18 9.97
N LYS A 159 11.41 22.23 8.69
CA LYS A 159 11.34 21.03 7.83
C LYS A 159 12.67 20.27 7.75
N ASP A 160 13.78 20.99 7.73
CA ASP A 160 15.14 20.43 7.56
C ASP A 160 15.79 20.01 8.91
N ASN A 161 15.09 20.23 10.03
CA ASN A 161 15.57 19.76 11.33
C ASN A 161 15.23 18.28 11.53
N LEU A 162 16.27 17.44 11.62
CA LEU A 162 16.17 15.98 11.76
C LEU A 162 16.19 15.47 13.19
N ASP A 163 16.14 16.35 14.18
CA ASP A 163 16.01 15.94 15.59
C ASP A 163 14.74 15.13 15.79
N ILE A 164 14.84 14.06 16.57
CA ILE A 164 13.76 13.09 16.75
C ILE A 164 12.44 13.74 17.19
N PRO A 165 12.40 14.68 18.14
CA PRO A 165 11.15 15.36 18.53
C PRO A 165 10.49 16.11 17.35
N ASN A 166 11.28 16.73 16.47
CA ASN A 166 10.75 17.45 15.32
C ASN A 166 10.25 16.48 14.24
N VAL A 167 10.99 15.41 13.95
CA VAL A 167 10.56 14.38 12.99
C VAL A 167 9.29 13.68 13.48
N LEU A 168 9.18 13.41 14.79
CA LEU A 168 7.95 12.86 15.37
C LEU A 168 6.77 13.82 15.21
N ARG A 169 6.94 15.11 15.50
CA ARG A 169 5.91 16.13 15.28
C ARG A 169 5.45 16.16 13.81
N GLN A 170 6.39 16.14 12.87
CA GLN A 170 6.08 16.11 11.42
C GLN A 170 5.33 14.84 11.05
N SER A 171 5.73 13.69 11.60
CA SER A 171 5.09 12.40 11.36
C SER A 171 3.64 12.40 11.88
N MET A 172 3.40 12.87 13.10
CA MET A 172 2.06 12.99 13.67
C MET A 172 1.17 13.92 12.84
N GLN A 173 1.71 15.06 12.39
CA GLN A 173 0.98 15.99 11.53
C GLN A 173 0.58 15.32 10.21
N LEU A 174 1.47 14.54 9.58
CA LEU A 174 1.16 13.84 8.33
C LEU A 174 0.15 12.71 8.54
N ILE A 175 0.28 11.93 9.63
CA ILE A 175 -0.71 10.89 9.99
C ILE A 175 -2.10 11.51 10.14
N ALA A 176 -2.21 12.63 10.83
CA ALA A 176 -3.46 13.31 11.09
C ALA A 176 -4.07 13.97 9.83
N THR A 177 -3.24 14.48 8.91
CA THR A 177 -3.70 15.26 7.74
C THR A 177 -3.91 14.41 6.49
N PHE A 178 -3.36 13.20 6.39
CA PHE A 178 -3.53 12.34 5.22
C PHE A 178 -4.98 12.06 4.87
N PRO A 179 -5.88 11.70 5.81
CA PRO A 179 -7.29 11.52 5.53
C PRO A 179 -7.96 12.78 4.98
N MET A 180 -7.60 13.96 5.52
CA MET A 180 -8.11 15.25 5.05
C MET A 180 -7.70 15.54 3.61
N ILE A 181 -6.40 15.38 3.33
CA ILE A 181 -5.85 15.67 2.00
C ILE A 181 -6.45 14.72 0.96
N ALA A 182 -6.61 13.43 1.30
CA ALA A 182 -7.22 12.43 0.41
C ALA A 182 -8.69 12.77 0.11
N ALA A 183 -9.51 13.01 1.13
CA ALA A 183 -10.93 13.32 0.97
C ALA A 183 -11.12 14.63 0.20
N TYR A 184 -10.39 15.68 0.53
CA TYR A 184 -10.53 16.97 -0.15
C TYR A 184 -10.00 16.94 -1.59
N ALA A 185 -8.95 16.18 -1.88
CA ALA A 185 -8.48 15.97 -3.24
C ALA A 185 -9.51 15.23 -4.09
N TYR A 186 -10.18 14.22 -3.51
CA TYR A 186 -11.27 13.52 -4.18
C TYR A 186 -12.47 14.43 -4.44
N HIS A 187 -12.89 15.23 -3.46
CA HIS A 187 -13.99 16.19 -3.67
C HIS A 187 -13.63 17.29 -4.68
N ALA A 188 -12.38 17.75 -4.69
CA ALA A 188 -11.91 18.68 -5.72
C ALA A 188 -11.97 18.08 -7.13
N TYR A 189 -11.52 16.81 -7.27
CA TYR A 189 -11.63 16.08 -8.52
C TYR A 189 -13.10 15.96 -8.98
N ASN A 190 -14.00 15.54 -8.10
CA ASN A 190 -15.42 15.43 -8.43
C ASN A 190 -16.05 16.78 -8.78
N HIS A 191 -15.64 17.84 -8.09
CA HIS A 191 -16.16 19.18 -8.35
C HIS A 191 -15.79 19.68 -9.74
N TYR A 192 -14.51 19.56 -10.12
CA TYR A 192 -14.02 20.15 -11.38
C TYR A 192 -14.16 19.23 -12.59
N GLU A 193 -14.16 17.91 -12.40
CA GLU A 193 -14.17 16.94 -13.50
C GLU A 193 -15.51 16.21 -13.66
N LYS A 194 -16.36 16.21 -12.62
CA LYS A 194 -17.66 15.51 -12.63
C LYS A 194 -18.84 16.43 -12.29
N ASP A 195 -18.65 17.76 -12.24
CA ASP A 195 -19.68 18.76 -11.94
C ASP A 195 -20.47 18.48 -10.63
N GLN A 196 -19.81 17.90 -9.62
CA GLN A 196 -20.41 17.62 -8.33
C GLN A 196 -20.12 18.73 -7.31
N SER A 197 -20.87 18.74 -6.19
CA SER A 197 -20.62 19.69 -5.12
C SER A 197 -19.25 19.45 -4.45
N MET A 198 -18.54 20.53 -4.11
CA MET A 198 -17.36 20.47 -3.28
C MET A 198 -17.75 20.36 -1.81
N TYR A 199 -17.35 19.27 -1.14
CA TYR A 199 -17.55 19.10 0.29
C TYR A 199 -16.24 19.30 1.02
N ILE A 200 -16.23 20.13 2.09
CA ILE A 200 -15.09 20.40 2.97
C ILE A 200 -15.58 20.20 4.41
N HIS A 201 -15.94 18.97 4.74
CA HIS A 201 -16.28 18.62 6.11
C HIS A 201 -15.02 18.62 6.98
N ARG A 202 -15.10 19.28 8.13
CA ARG A 202 -13.98 19.31 9.07
C ARG A 202 -13.96 18.03 9.91
N PRO A 203 -12.76 17.52 10.26
CA PRO A 203 -12.65 16.44 11.23
C PRO A 203 -13.16 16.89 12.60
N GLU A 204 -13.66 15.95 13.38
CA GLU A 204 -14.10 16.14 14.74
C GLU A 204 -13.10 15.48 15.71
N LYS A 205 -12.83 16.14 16.83
CA LYS A 205 -11.80 15.75 17.80
C LYS A 205 -12.07 14.37 18.42
N GLU A 206 -13.33 14.07 18.70
CA GLU A 206 -13.73 12.84 19.39
C GLU A 206 -13.81 11.60 18.47
N LEU A 207 -13.73 11.81 17.16
CA LEU A 207 -13.79 10.75 16.19
C LEU A 207 -12.40 10.15 15.89
N SER A 208 -12.38 8.85 15.62
CA SER A 208 -11.18 8.17 15.13
C SER A 208 -10.77 8.64 13.74
N ILE A 209 -9.57 8.27 13.29
CA ILE A 209 -9.10 8.49 11.91
C ILE A 209 -10.06 7.85 10.91
N ALA A 210 -10.53 6.63 11.18
CA ALA A 210 -11.48 5.92 10.30
C ALA A 210 -12.84 6.63 10.25
N GLU A 211 -13.39 7.02 11.40
CA GLU A 211 -14.65 7.76 11.50
C GLU A 211 -14.54 9.13 10.80
N ASN A 212 -13.48 9.87 11.04
CA ASN A 212 -13.22 11.16 10.40
C ASN A 212 -13.07 11.04 8.88
N PHE A 213 -12.42 9.98 8.39
CA PHE A 213 -12.32 9.74 6.95
C PHE A 213 -13.70 9.54 6.32
N LEU A 214 -14.54 8.66 6.90
CA LEU A 214 -15.91 8.43 6.41
C LEU A 214 -16.75 9.71 6.45
N ARG A 215 -16.66 10.45 7.56
CA ARG A 215 -17.33 11.74 7.75
C ARG A 215 -16.92 12.76 6.67
N MET A 216 -15.64 12.90 6.41
CA MET A 216 -15.13 13.87 5.43
C MET A 216 -15.45 13.45 3.98
N LEU A 217 -15.55 12.15 3.72
CA LEU A 217 -15.83 11.63 2.39
C LEU A 217 -17.30 11.73 2.02
N ARG A 218 -18.22 11.49 2.98
CA ARG A 218 -19.65 11.39 2.72
C ARG A 218 -20.33 12.76 2.75
N PRO A 219 -21.19 13.10 1.76
CA PRO A 219 -21.89 14.37 1.71
C PRO A 219 -22.76 14.64 2.95
N ASP A 220 -23.38 13.58 3.51
CA ASP A 220 -24.23 13.62 4.69
C ASP A 220 -23.49 13.46 6.01
N THR A 221 -22.17 13.23 5.95
CA THR A 221 -21.30 12.96 7.11
C THR A 221 -21.63 11.70 7.92
N CYS A 222 -22.57 10.88 7.47
CA CYS A 222 -23.11 9.75 8.22
C CYS A 222 -22.32 8.44 7.97
N PHE A 223 -22.19 7.65 9.02
CA PHE A 223 -21.63 6.29 8.98
C PHE A 223 -22.19 5.47 10.15
N THR A 224 -22.13 4.14 10.03
CA THR A 224 -22.50 3.24 11.12
C THR A 224 -21.27 2.84 11.94
N ASP A 225 -21.51 2.37 13.18
CA ASP A 225 -20.40 1.85 14.02
C ASP A 225 -19.71 0.66 13.37
N LEU A 226 -20.44 -0.20 12.64
CA LEU A 226 -19.86 -1.33 11.92
C LEU A 226 -18.96 -0.85 10.78
N GLU A 227 -19.39 0.12 9.97
CA GLU A 227 -18.59 0.69 8.89
C GLU A 227 -17.28 1.29 9.41
N ALA A 228 -17.37 2.09 10.47
CA ALA A 228 -16.22 2.68 11.13
C ALA A 228 -15.27 1.61 11.68
N ARG A 229 -15.82 0.58 12.34
CA ARG A 229 -15.04 -0.53 12.91
C ARG A 229 -14.30 -1.33 11.82
N VAL A 230 -14.97 -1.65 10.72
CA VAL A 230 -14.34 -2.41 9.63
C VAL A 230 -13.24 -1.61 8.96
N LEU A 231 -13.45 -0.30 8.77
CA LEU A 231 -12.41 0.58 8.22
C LEU A 231 -11.23 0.74 9.19
N ASP A 232 -11.48 0.88 10.48
CA ASP A 232 -10.46 0.97 11.53
C ASP A 232 -9.53 -0.26 11.53
N ILE A 233 -10.12 -1.46 11.45
CA ILE A 233 -9.37 -2.72 11.31
C ILE A 233 -8.63 -2.78 9.96
N ALA A 234 -9.24 -2.36 8.86
CA ALA A 234 -8.57 -2.32 7.56
C ALA A 234 -7.31 -1.45 7.61
N LEU A 235 -7.40 -0.27 8.21
CA LEU A 235 -6.27 0.65 8.39
C LEU A 235 -5.17 0.02 9.27
N LEU A 236 -5.52 -0.63 10.39
CA LEU A 236 -4.55 -1.34 11.22
C LEU A 236 -3.79 -2.41 10.42
N LEU A 237 -4.50 -3.25 9.65
CA LEU A 237 -3.91 -4.36 8.91
C LEU A 237 -3.01 -3.91 7.73
N HIS A 238 -3.23 -2.70 7.21
CA HIS A 238 -2.40 -2.11 6.15
C HIS A 238 -1.25 -1.24 6.66
N MET A 239 -1.20 -0.97 7.97
CA MET A 239 -0.29 0.00 8.58
C MET A 239 1.18 -0.34 8.38
N GLU A 240 1.56 -1.61 8.47
CA GLU A 240 2.94 -2.07 8.39
C GLU A 240 3.05 -3.48 7.77
N HIS A 241 4.12 -3.71 7.02
CA HIS A 241 4.43 -5.02 6.43
C HIS A 241 5.92 -5.20 6.11
N GLY A 242 6.76 -4.89 7.08
CA GLY A 242 8.21 -5.12 7.03
C GLY A 242 9.03 -4.06 6.31
N GLY A 243 10.26 -3.91 6.76
CA GLY A 243 11.22 -2.93 6.25
C GLY A 243 11.65 -3.14 4.78
N GLY A 244 11.48 -4.36 4.25
CA GLY A 244 11.76 -4.71 2.85
C GLY A 244 10.61 -4.43 1.87
N ASN A 245 9.45 -3.98 2.35
CA ASN A 245 8.37 -3.50 1.49
C ASN A 245 8.85 -2.32 0.65
N ASN A 246 8.49 -2.27 -0.64
CA ASN A 246 9.11 -1.33 -1.58
C ASN A 246 9.00 0.14 -1.13
N SER A 247 7.85 0.59 -0.67
CA SER A 247 7.67 1.98 -0.18
C SER A 247 8.35 2.21 1.16
N THR A 248 8.39 1.22 2.05
CA THR A 248 9.11 1.29 3.33
C THR A 248 10.62 1.31 3.11
N PHE A 249 11.13 0.48 2.20
CA PHE A 249 12.54 0.51 1.83
C PHE A 249 12.94 1.84 1.18
N THR A 250 12.08 2.40 0.33
CA THR A 250 12.25 3.75 -0.23
C THR A 250 12.35 4.79 0.89
N THR A 251 11.49 4.71 1.91
CA THR A 251 11.54 5.56 3.10
C THR A 251 12.90 5.49 3.77
N ARG A 252 13.43 4.29 4.01
CA ARG A 252 14.76 4.10 4.62
C ARG A 252 15.88 4.66 3.73
N VAL A 253 15.87 4.36 2.44
CA VAL A 253 16.89 4.84 1.49
C VAL A 253 16.94 6.36 1.47
N VAL A 254 15.80 7.03 1.33
CA VAL A 254 15.76 8.51 1.28
C VAL A 254 16.05 9.12 2.64
N THR A 255 15.63 8.50 3.75
CA THR A 255 15.98 8.93 5.11
C THR A 255 17.48 8.88 5.34
N SER A 256 18.16 7.81 4.89
CA SER A 256 19.61 7.64 5.06
C SER A 256 20.45 8.71 4.36
N SER A 257 19.87 9.42 3.39
CA SER A 257 20.53 10.56 2.73
C SER A 257 20.43 11.87 3.50
N GLY A 258 19.70 11.92 4.62
CA GLY A 258 19.48 13.13 5.39
C GLY A 258 18.36 14.04 4.84
N SER A 259 17.45 13.51 4.04
CA SER A 259 16.35 14.29 3.47
C SER A 259 15.26 14.61 4.51
N ASP A 260 14.52 15.70 4.29
CA ASP A 260 13.41 16.11 5.15
C ASP A 260 12.23 15.12 5.14
N THR A 261 11.37 15.18 6.15
CA THR A 261 10.26 14.24 6.32
C THR A 261 9.26 14.27 5.16
N TYR A 262 8.94 15.44 4.64
CA TYR A 262 7.95 15.59 3.57
C TYR A 262 8.45 14.98 2.26
N SER A 263 9.72 15.19 1.94
CA SER A 263 10.38 14.58 0.76
C SER A 263 10.48 13.05 0.90
N VAL A 264 10.83 12.54 2.07
CA VAL A 264 10.87 11.09 2.34
C VAL A 264 9.51 10.44 2.16
N ILE A 265 8.46 11.04 2.75
CA ILE A 265 7.10 10.50 2.63
C ILE A 265 6.56 10.64 1.20
N ALA A 266 6.85 11.73 0.51
CA ALA A 266 6.50 11.87 -0.91
C ALA A 266 7.15 10.80 -1.80
N ALA A 267 8.40 10.43 -1.53
CA ALA A 267 9.08 9.33 -2.22
C ALA A 267 8.42 7.96 -1.92
N ALA A 268 8.07 7.71 -0.66
CA ALA A 268 7.32 6.52 -0.26
C ALA A 268 5.94 6.43 -0.94
N MET A 269 5.22 7.54 -1.02
CA MET A 269 3.95 7.66 -1.74
C MET A 269 4.10 7.38 -3.24
N SER A 270 5.15 7.91 -3.86
CA SER A 270 5.46 7.64 -5.28
C SER A 270 5.75 6.17 -5.55
N SER A 271 6.44 5.49 -4.62
CA SER A 271 6.65 4.04 -4.66
C SER A 271 5.32 3.28 -4.52
N LEU A 272 4.50 3.65 -3.53
CA LEU A 272 3.23 2.98 -3.28
C LEU A 272 2.24 3.13 -4.44
N LYS A 273 2.21 4.29 -5.10
CA LYS A 273 1.36 4.58 -6.26
C LYS A 273 1.59 3.62 -7.44
N GLY A 274 2.76 3.01 -7.54
CA GLY A 274 3.12 2.13 -8.64
C GLY A 274 2.16 0.94 -8.78
N LYS A 275 1.73 0.64 -10.02
CA LYS A 275 0.76 -0.44 -10.34
C LYS A 275 1.16 -1.82 -9.82
N LYS A 276 2.45 -2.07 -9.60
CA LYS A 276 2.97 -3.33 -9.07
C LYS A 276 3.03 -3.37 -7.54
N HIS A 277 2.69 -2.27 -6.85
CA HIS A 277 2.74 -2.16 -5.40
C HIS A 277 1.35 -1.85 -4.83
N GLY A 278 0.89 -0.61 -4.82
CA GLY A 278 -0.38 -0.22 -4.18
C GLY A 278 -1.64 -0.40 -5.03
N GLY A 279 -1.51 -0.80 -6.30
CA GLY A 279 -2.66 -0.97 -7.20
C GLY A 279 -3.28 -2.37 -7.21
N ALA A 280 -2.88 -3.27 -6.31
CA ALA A 280 -3.30 -4.68 -6.35
C ALA A 280 -4.79 -4.86 -6.06
N ASN A 281 -5.33 -4.18 -5.05
CA ASN A 281 -6.76 -4.25 -4.71
C ASN A 281 -7.68 -3.73 -5.83
N LEU A 282 -7.26 -2.68 -6.55
CA LEU A 282 -8.01 -2.18 -7.70
C LEU A 282 -8.04 -3.21 -8.83
N MET A 283 -6.93 -3.92 -9.06
CA MET A 283 -6.89 -4.99 -10.06
C MET A 283 -7.77 -6.19 -9.66
N VAL A 284 -7.87 -6.50 -8.36
CA VAL A 284 -8.83 -7.50 -7.85
C VAL A 284 -10.25 -7.06 -8.19
N MET A 285 -10.62 -5.82 -7.89
CA MET A 285 -11.98 -5.33 -8.17
C MET A 285 -12.32 -5.37 -9.66
N ASN A 286 -11.40 -4.93 -10.53
CA ASN A 286 -11.63 -4.98 -11.98
C ASN A 286 -11.79 -6.41 -12.49
N MET A 287 -11.00 -7.35 -11.95
CA MET A 287 -11.14 -8.77 -12.27
C MET A 287 -12.47 -9.34 -11.74
N MET A 288 -12.88 -8.96 -10.53
CA MET A 288 -14.16 -9.40 -9.97
C MET A 288 -15.34 -8.87 -10.76
N ASP A 289 -15.30 -7.63 -11.25
CA ASP A 289 -16.33 -7.10 -12.16
C ASP A 289 -16.42 -7.94 -13.43
N ASP A 290 -15.27 -8.25 -14.05
CA ASP A 290 -15.21 -9.10 -15.25
C ASP A 290 -15.74 -10.53 -14.98
N ILE A 291 -15.42 -11.11 -13.82
CA ILE A 291 -15.97 -12.42 -13.41
C ILE A 291 -17.51 -12.34 -13.26
N LYS A 292 -18.03 -11.30 -12.61
CA LYS A 292 -19.48 -11.09 -12.40
C LYS A 292 -20.26 -10.90 -13.70
N GLU A 293 -19.64 -10.36 -14.73
CA GLU A 293 -20.25 -10.23 -16.05
C GLU A 293 -20.38 -11.59 -16.78
N HIS A 294 -19.53 -12.55 -16.45
CA HIS A 294 -19.42 -13.80 -17.20
C HIS A 294 -19.89 -15.05 -16.45
N VAL A 295 -19.89 -15.03 -15.12
CA VAL A 295 -20.38 -16.12 -14.26
C VAL A 295 -21.81 -15.78 -13.84
N LYS A 296 -22.75 -16.70 -14.07
CA LYS A 296 -24.17 -16.48 -13.81
C LYS A 296 -24.62 -17.03 -12.48
N ASP A 297 -24.09 -18.16 -12.07
CA ASP A 297 -24.40 -18.80 -10.79
C ASP A 297 -23.18 -18.80 -9.89
N TYR A 298 -23.20 -17.98 -8.85
CA TYR A 298 -22.10 -17.86 -7.89
C TYR A 298 -21.99 -19.07 -6.93
N ALA A 299 -22.98 -19.99 -6.95
CA ALA A 299 -22.92 -21.25 -6.24
C ALA A 299 -22.35 -22.38 -7.09
N ASP A 300 -22.30 -22.23 -8.42
CA ASP A 300 -21.73 -23.21 -9.33
C ASP A 300 -20.20 -23.13 -9.36
N GLU A 301 -19.56 -24.01 -8.56
CA GLU A 301 -18.10 -24.11 -8.50
C GLU A 301 -17.46 -24.51 -9.83
N GLU A 302 -18.17 -25.24 -10.70
CA GLU A 302 -17.64 -25.66 -12.01
C GLU A 302 -17.66 -24.50 -13.00
N GLU A 303 -18.71 -23.69 -13.03
CA GLU A 303 -18.78 -22.48 -13.84
C GLU A 303 -17.67 -21.49 -13.44
N ILE A 304 -17.49 -21.26 -12.13
CA ILE A 304 -16.44 -20.42 -11.61
C ILE A 304 -15.06 -20.96 -12.00
N ALA A 305 -14.80 -22.25 -11.79
CA ALA A 305 -13.52 -22.88 -12.13
C ALA A 305 -13.19 -22.75 -13.62
N ALA A 306 -14.19 -22.96 -14.50
CA ALA A 306 -14.03 -22.81 -15.94
C ALA A 306 -13.65 -21.38 -16.34
N TYR A 307 -14.20 -20.38 -15.68
CA TYR A 307 -13.86 -18.99 -15.96
C TYR A 307 -12.47 -18.61 -15.41
N LEU A 308 -12.11 -19.06 -14.21
CA LEU A 308 -10.77 -18.88 -13.66
C LEU A 308 -9.70 -19.53 -14.52
N ASP A 309 -9.99 -20.68 -15.13
CA ASP A 309 -9.08 -21.33 -16.08
C ASP A 309 -8.84 -20.48 -17.34
N LYS A 310 -9.89 -19.82 -17.87
CA LYS A 310 -9.73 -18.85 -18.98
C LYS A 310 -8.83 -17.67 -18.60
N LEU A 311 -8.97 -17.14 -17.35
CA LEU A 311 -8.09 -16.10 -16.85
C LEU A 311 -6.62 -16.56 -16.85
N LEU A 312 -6.37 -17.74 -16.30
CA LEU A 312 -5.02 -18.30 -16.19
C LEU A 312 -4.41 -18.62 -17.58
N ASN A 313 -5.23 -19.03 -18.55
CA ASN A 313 -4.82 -19.31 -19.92
C ASN A 313 -4.73 -18.05 -20.82
N LYS A 314 -4.85 -16.84 -20.24
CA LYS A 314 -4.75 -15.55 -20.94
C LYS A 314 -5.86 -15.33 -21.98
N GLN A 315 -7.02 -15.92 -21.77
CA GLN A 315 -8.17 -15.85 -22.66
C GLN A 315 -9.25 -14.86 -22.22
N ALA A 316 -9.18 -14.38 -20.97
CA ALA A 316 -10.15 -13.48 -20.38
C ALA A 316 -9.47 -12.29 -19.66
N PHE A 317 -10.26 -11.28 -19.31
CA PHE A 317 -9.86 -10.06 -18.63
C PHE A 317 -8.68 -9.36 -19.32
N ASP A 318 -7.58 -9.14 -18.62
CA ASP A 318 -6.39 -8.42 -19.11
C ASP A 318 -5.37 -9.30 -19.84
N LYS A 319 -5.66 -10.57 -20.04
CA LYS A 319 -4.85 -11.57 -20.74
C LYS A 319 -3.43 -11.76 -20.19
N LYS A 320 -3.21 -11.46 -18.91
CA LYS A 320 -1.90 -11.66 -18.26
C LYS A 320 -1.74 -13.04 -17.62
N GLY A 321 -2.81 -13.79 -17.50
CA GLY A 321 -2.79 -15.12 -16.89
C GLY A 321 -2.64 -15.06 -15.39
N LEU A 322 -3.27 -14.08 -14.72
CA LEU A 322 -3.21 -13.85 -13.29
C LEU A 322 -4.61 -13.87 -12.70
N ILE A 323 -4.76 -14.51 -11.55
CA ILE A 323 -5.88 -14.28 -10.64
C ILE A 323 -5.36 -13.33 -9.57
N TYR A 324 -5.79 -12.07 -9.65
CA TYR A 324 -5.34 -11.01 -8.74
C TYR A 324 -5.85 -11.26 -7.32
N GLY A 325 -5.06 -10.86 -6.34
CA GLY A 325 -5.35 -11.14 -4.93
C GLY A 325 -4.93 -12.54 -4.47
N MET A 326 -4.47 -13.41 -5.40
CA MET A 326 -3.96 -14.74 -5.09
C MET A 326 -2.43 -14.78 -5.13
N GLY A 327 -1.83 -15.33 -4.06
CA GLY A 327 -0.39 -15.39 -3.86
C GLY A 327 0.17 -14.13 -3.21
N HIS A 328 1.35 -14.27 -2.63
CA HIS A 328 2.05 -13.19 -1.93
C HIS A 328 3.57 -13.33 -2.13
N ALA A 329 4.29 -12.21 -2.12
CA ALA A 329 5.73 -12.20 -2.26
C ALA A 329 6.47 -12.90 -1.10
N VAL A 330 5.83 -13.00 0.07
CA VAL A 330 6.38 -13.56 1.30
C VAL A 330 5.63 -14.81 1.73
N TYR A 331 4.30 -14.69 1.93
CA TYR A 331 3.47 -15.78 2.41
C TYR A 331 3.16 -16.79 1.31
N SER A 332 3.24 -18.09 1.67
CA SER A 332 2.90 -19.19 0.76
C SER A 332 1.63 -19.92 1.18
N ILE A 333 1.42 -20.12 2.49
CA ILE A 333 0.30 -20.89 3.02
C ILE A 333 -0.87 -19.99 3.37
N SER A 334 -0.62 -18.86 4.03
CA SER A 334 -1.68 -17.91 4.40
C SER A 334 -1.13 -16.51 4.67
N ASP A 335 -1.89 -15.47 4.33
CA ASP A 335 -1.67 -14.11 4.79
C ASP A 335 -2.44 -13.91 6.12
N PRO A 336 -1.78 -13.64 7.25
CA PRO A 336 -2.45 -13.49 8.53
C PRO A 336 -3.43 -12.34 8.57
N ARG A 337 -3.21 -11.30 7.76
CA ARG A 337 -4.08 -10.14 7.65
C ARG A 337 -5.39 -10.48 6.96
N GLU A 338 -5.32 -11.24 5.88
CA GLU A 338 -6.49 -11.72 5.15
C GLU A 338 -7.38 -12.58 6.05
N LYS A 339 -6.80 -13.56 6.75
CA LYS A 339 -7.53 -14.44 7.68
C LYS A 339 -8.26 -13.66 8.78
N VAL A 340 -7.60 -12.64 9.35
CA VAL A 340 -8.21 -11.77 10.37
C VAL A 340 -9.32 -10.92 9.75
N PHE A 341 -9.09 -10.38 8.56
CA PHE A 341 -10.01 -9.44 7.93
C PHE A 341 -11.29 -10.10 7.44
N LYS A 342 -11.21 -11.35 6.97
CA LYS A 342 -12.33 -12.09 6.38
C LYS A 342 -13.59 -12.10 7.27
N GLY A 343 -13.46 -12.30 8.58
CA GLY A 343 -14.60 -12.28 9.49
C GLY A 343 -15.33 -10.92 9.54
N PHE A 344 -14.61 -9.83 9.39
CA PHE A 344 -15.20 -8.49 9.29
C PHE A 344 -15.85 -8.25 7.94
N VAL A 345 -15.28 -8.81 6.85
CA VAL A 345 -15.86 -8.75 5.51
C VAL A 345 -17.21 -9.47 5.46
N GLU A 346 -17.29 -10.67 6.02
CA GLU A 346 -18.52 -11.46 6.10
C GLU A 346 -19.62 -10.74 6.88
N GLN A 347 -19.25 -10.14 8.02
CA GLN A 347 -20.18 -9.35 8.82
C GLN A 347 -20.72 -8.12 8.06
N LEU A 348 -19.83 -7.38 7.39
CA LEU A 348 -20.21 -6.22 6.61
C LEU A 348 -21.05 -6.61 5.38
N ALA A 349 -20.69 -7.70 4.69
CA ALA A 349 -21.46 -8.20 3.56
C ALA A 349 -22.89 -8.56 3.94
N THR A 350 -23.09 -9.14 5.12
CA THR A 350 -24.41 -9.43 5.65
C THR A 350 -25.20 -8.14 5.95
N ASP A 351 -24.58 -7.16 6.60
CA ASP A 351 -25.18 -5.85 6.90
C ASP A 351 -25.60 -5.10 5.63
N LYS A 352 -24.79 -5.19 4.58
CA LYS A 352 -25.04 -4.52 3.29
C LYS A 352 -25.86 -5.34 2.30
N GLY A 353 -26.32 -6.53 2.67
CA GLY A 353 -27.09 -7.41 1.78
C GLY A 353 -26.28 -7.95 0.58
N ARG A 354 -24.95 -8.07 0.74
CA ARG A 354 -24.00 -8.49 -0.31
C ARG A 354 -23.55 -9.96 -0.12
N ASN A 355 -24.40 -10.82 0.41
CA ASN A 355 -24.07 -12.23 0.69
C ASN A 355 -23.79 -13.04 -0.58
N GLU A 356 -24.44 -12.73 -1.70
CA GLU A 356 -24.17 -13.38 -2.99
C GLU A 356 -22.76 -13.06 -3.48
N ASP A 357 -22.34 -11.79 -3.39
CA ASP A 357 -20.96 -11.43 -3.70
C ASP A 357 -19.97 -12.14 -2.78
N MET A 358 -20.28 -12.21 -1.49
CA MET A 358 -19.41 -12.91 -0.54
C MET A 358 -19.31 -14.42 -0.85
N LEU A 359 -20.38 -15.04 -1.33
CA LEU A 359 -20.36 -16.42 -1.80
C LEU A 359 -19.40 -16.60 -2.97
N LEU A 360 -19.43 -15.68 -3.96
CA LEU A 360 -18.50 -15.69 -5.08
C LEU A 360 -17.04 -15.56 -4.61
N TYR A 361 -16.75 -14.64 -3.70
CA TYR A 361 -15.40 -14.48 -3.13
C TYR A 361 -14.94 -15.75 -2.40
N ASN A 362 -15.79 -16.37 -1.58
CA ASN A 362 -15.48 -17.62 -0.89
C ASN A 362 -15.20 -18.77 -1.86
N ASN A 363 -15.98 -18.91 -2.94
CA ASN A 363 -15.75 -19.93 -3.94
C ASN A 363 -14.48 -19.70 -4.73
N ILE A 364 -14.16 -18.46 -5.11
CA ILE A 364 -12.89 -18.14 -5.76
C ILE A 364 -11.71 -18.43 -4.84
N GLU A 365 -11.79 -18.05 -3.56
CA GLU A 365 -10.76 -18.36 -2.55
C GLU A 365 -10.48 -19.86 -2.44
N LYS A 366 -11.53 -20.69 -2.50
CA LYS A 366 -11.44 -22.15 -2.45
C LYS A 366 -10.83 -22.75 -3.73
N ILE A 367 -11.25 -22.26 -4.89
CA ILE A 367 -10.95 -22.86 -6.20
C ILE A 367 -9.61 -22.36 -6.78
N ALA A 368 -9.33 -21.07 -6.72
CA ALA A 368 -8.19 -20.45 -7.37
C ALA A 368 -6.82 -21.01 -6.95
N PRO A 369 -6.54 -21.28 -5.66
CA PRO A 369 -5.26 -21.83 -5.25
C PRO A 369 -4.93 -23.16 -5.91
N ARG A 370 -5.93 -24.05 -6.06
CA ARG A 370 -5.78 -25.36 -6.71
C ARG A 370 -5.43 -25.17 -8.20
N LEU A 371 -6.21 -24.39 -8.92
CA LEU A 371 -5.98 -24.15 -10.36
C LEU A 371 -4.62 -23.50 -10.62
N ILE A 372 -4.21 -22.55 -9.81
CA ILE A 372 -2.89 -21.89 -9.94
C ILE A 372 -1.77 -22.90 -9.67
N ALA A 373 -1.92 -23.75 -8.64
CA ALA A 373 -0.90 -24.74 -8.29
C ALA A 373 -0.73 -25.77 -9.40
N GLU A 374 -1.82 -26.28 -9.96
CA GLU A 374 -1.83 -27.24 -11.06
C GLU A 374 -1.17 -26.64 -12.32
N GLN A 375 -1.57 -25.45 -12.73
CA GLN A 375 -1.09 -24.84 -13.98
C GLN A 375 0.38 -24.40 -13.89
N ARG A 376 0.80 -23.84 -12.75
CA ARG A 376 2.16 -23.30 -12.57
C ARG A 376 3.14 -24.27 -11.94
N LYS A 377 2.70 -25.48 -11.61
CA LYS A 377 3.50 -26.49 -10.90
C LYS A 377 4.10 -25.93 -9.59
N ILE A 378 3.31 -25.15 -8.86
CA ILE A 378 3.72 -24.54 -7.58
C ILE A 378 3.36 -25.48 -6.45
N TYR A 379 4.37 -26.09 -5.83
CA TYR A 379 4.19 -27.01 -4.70
C TYR A 379 4.21 -26.30 -3.33
N LYS A 380 4.45 -24.99 -3.29
CA LYS A 380 4.60 -24.23 -2.04
C LYS A 380 3.27 -23.74 -1.43
N GLY A 381 2.16 -23.95 -2.12
CA GLY A 381 0.88 -23.37 -1.79
C GLY A 381 0.67 -21.97 -2.39
N VAL A 382 -0.60 -21.62 -2.58
CA VAL A 382 -1.07 -20.29 -3.01
C VAL A 382 -2.24 -19.96 -2.10
N SER A 383 -2.28 -18.76 -1.55
CA SER A 383 -3.37 -18.29 -0.69
C SER A 383 -3.79 -16.88 -1.10
N PRO A 384 -5.01 -16.47 -0.78
CA PRO A 384 -5.40 -15.08 -0.91
C PRO A 384 -4.52 -14.21 -0.02
N ASN A 385 -4.30 -12.98 -0.46
CA ASN A 385 -3.68 -11.92 0.33
C ASN A 385 -4.73 -10.88 0.72
N ILE A 386 -4.36 -9.91 1.56
CA ILE A 386 -5.30 -8.90 2.07
C ILE A 386 -5.98 -8.10 0.95
N ASP A 387 -5.32 -7.90 -0.19
CA ASP A 387 -5.89 -7.15 -1.32
C ASP A 387 -7.09 -7.85 -1.96
N PHE A 388 -7.22 -9.17 -1.77
CA PHE A 388 -8.36 -9.92 -2.29
C PHE A 388 -9.69 -9.43 -1.70
N TYR A 389 -9.72 -9.07 -0.43
CA TYR A 389 -10.93 -8.61 0.25
C TYR A 389 -11.01 -7.10 0.45
N SER A 390 -9.88 -6.38 0.49
CA SER A 390 -9.87 -4.96 0.85
C SER A 390 -10.68 -4.09 -0.13
N GLY A 391 -10.58 -4.37 -1.42
CA GLY A 391 -11.37 -3.67 -2.43
C GLY A 391 -12.87 -3.89 -2.27
N PHE A 392 -13.28 -5.11 -1.94
CA PHE A 392 -14.69 -5.44 -1.68
C PHE A 392 -15.25 -4.71 -0.45
N VAL A 393 -14.45 -4.61 0.61
CA VAL A 393 -14.82 -3.80 1.79
C VAL A 393 -15.01 -2.33 1.40
N TYR A 394 -14.08 -1.76 0.66
CA TYR A 394 -14.18 -0.36 0.26
C TYR A 394 -15.40 -0.09 -0.64
N ASP A 395 -15.73 -1.04 -1.52
CA ASP A 395 -16.94 -0.99 -2.32
C ASP A 395 -18.21 -1.01 -1.44
N MET A 396 -18.29 -1.93 -0.46
CA MET A 396 -19.41 -1.99 0.48
C MET A 396 -19.54 -0.75 1.37
N LEU A 397 -18.43 -0.05 1.63
CA LEU A 397 -18.41 1.23 2.34
C LEU A 397 -18.73 2.43 1.43
N ASN A 398 -19.04 2.21 0.15
CA ASN A 398 -19.23 3.23 -0.87
C ASN A 398 -18.03 4.18 -1.01
N ILE A 399 -16.82 3.64 -0.83
CA ILE A 399 -15.58 4.38 -1.06
C ILE A 399 -15.24 4.30 -2.55
N PRO A 400 -15.02 5.45 -3.22
CA PRO A 400 -14.65 5.48 -4.63
C PRO A 400 -13.32 4.79 -4.91
N ARG A 401 -13.19 4.18 -6.10
CA ARG A 401 -11.98 3.45 -6.50
C ARG A 401 -10.72 4.32 -6.55
N GLU A 402 -10.89 5.61 -6.84
CA GLU A 402 -9.81 6.60 -6.81
C GLU A 402 -9.16 6.73 -5.43
N LEU A 403 -9.86 6.34 -4.36
CA LEU A 403 -9.38 6.38 -2.97
C LEU A 403 -8.82 5.06 -2.43
N TYR A 404 -8.80 3.97 -3.19
CA TYR A 404 -8.32 2.67 -2.69
C TYR A 404 -6.82 2.71 -2.34
N THR A 405 -5.97 3.19 -3.25
CA THR A 405 -4.54 3.37 -2.96
C THR A 405 -4.28 4.49 -1.94
N PRO A 406 -4.98 5.65 -1.96
CA PRO A 406 -4.94 6.63 -0.88
C PRO A 406 -5.25 6.08 0.51
N LEU A 407 -6.24 5.19 0.67
CA LEU A 407 -6.50 4.53 1.95
C LEU A 407 -5.32 3.69 2.43
N PHE A 408 -4.67 3.00 1.50
CA PHE A 408 -3.45 2.27 1.80
C PHE A 408 -2.35 3.22 2.30
N ALA A 409 -2.21 4.41 1.70
CA ALA A 409 -1.26 5.42 2.17
C ALA A 409 -1.63 5.98 3.55
N ILE A 410 -2.92 6.25 3.81
CA ILE A 410 -3.44 6.70 5.12
C ILE A 410 -3.06 5.71 6.23
N ALA A 411 -3.12 4.43 5.95
CA ALA A 411 -2.67 3.41 6.89
C ALA A 411 -1.14 3.36 7.00
N ARG A 412 -0.45 3.28 5.88
CA ARG A 412 0.98 2.99 5.80
C ARG A 412 1.88 4.14 6.25
N ILE A 413 1.38 5.38 6.30
CA ILE A 413 2.14 6.53 6.80
C ILE A 413 2.70 6.29 8.21
N VAL A 414 1.99 5.55 9.05
CA VAL A 414 2.45 5.19 10.39
C VAL A 414 3.69 4.30 10.32
N GLY A 415 3.64 3.24 9.52
CA GLY A 415 4.78 2.35 9.30
C GLY A 415 5.98 3.08 8.71
N TRP A 416 5.77 3.93 7.70
CA TRP A 416 6.85 4.76 7.15
C TRP A 416 7.46 5.68 8.20
N SER A 417 6.65 6.32 9.03
CA SER A 417 7.11 7.20 10.09
C SER A 417 7.94 6.45 11.13
N ALA A 418 7.48 5.27 11.57
CA ALA A 418 8.21 4.43 12.49
C ALA A 418 9.58 3.99 11.93
N HIS A 419 9.60 3.52 10.66
CA HIS A 419 10.84 3.14 9.99
C HIS A 419 11.78 4.32 9.75
N ARG A 420 11.26 5.53 9.50
CA ARG A 420 12.07 6.74 9.40
C ARG A 420 12.73 7.08 10.73
N LEU A 421 11.96 7.05 11.82
CA LEU A 421 12.49 7.31 13.16
C LEU A 421 13.57 6.28 13.52
N GLU A 422 13.32 4.99 13.29
CA GLU A 422 14.30 3.93 13.52
C GLU A 422 15.58 4.14 12.70
N GLU A 423 15.47 4.52 11.44
CA GLU A 423 16.63 4.79 10.56
C GLU A 423 17.47 5.97 11.09
N LEU A 424 16.83 7.06 11.52
CA LEU A 424 17.53 8.23 12.10
C LEU A 424 18.19 7.94 13.45
N ILE A 425 17.56 7.06 14.26
CA ILE A 425 18.09 6.71 15.58
C ILE A 425 19.25 5.72 15.49
N THR A 426 19.18 4.78 14.52
CA THR A 426 20.04 3.59 14.52
C THR A 426 21.24 3.74 13.61
N THR A 427 21.11 4.44 12.49
CA THR A 427 22.13 4.42 11.44
C THR A 427 22.68 5.81 11.13
N ASP A 428 24.00 5.82 10.81
CA ASP A 428 24.75 6.99 10.40
C ASP A 428 25.27 6.88 8.96
N LYS A 429 24.86 5.82 8.24
CA LYS A 429 25.37 5.51 6.90
C LYS A 429 24.30 5.60 5.84
N ILE A 430 24.64 6.24 4.73
CA ILE A 430 23.79 6.25 3.54
C ILE A 430 23.68 4.84 2.96
N ILE A 431 22.47 4.40 2.63
CA ILE A 431 22.20 3.13 1.96
C ILE A 431 22.68 3.26 0.50
N ARG A 432 23.78 2.56 0.17
CA ARG A 432 24.41 2.63 -1.14
C ARG A 432 24.84 1.27 -1.63
N PRO A 433 23.99 0.51 -2.31
CA PRO A 433 24.38 -0.78 -2.91
C PRO A 433 25.38 -0.58 -4.05
N ALA A 434 26.20 -1.61 -4.31
CA ALA A 434 27.14 -1.63 -5.42
C ALA A 434 26.48 -2.13 -6.71
N TYR A 435 26.90 -1.57 -7.84
CA TYR A 435 26.52 -2.03 -9.18
C TYR A 435 27.75 -2.40 -9.99
N LYS A 436 27.69 -3.51 -10.74
CA LYS A 436 28.73 -3.95 -11.64
C LYS A 436 28.45 -3.44 -13.06
N SER A 437 29.41 -2.71 -13.64
CA SER A 437 29.35 -2.32 -15.04
C SER A 437 29.63 -3.53 -15.95
N LEU A 438 28.82 -3.67 -16.98
CA LEU A 438 29.00 -4.64 -18.07
C LEU A 438 29.70 -4.03 -19.29
N VAL A 439 29.90 -2.71 -19.30
CA VAL A 439 30.48 -1.99 -20.42
C VAL A 439 32.01 -1.98 -20.27
N THR A 440 32.71 -2.35 -21.33
CA THR A 440 34.17 -2.24 -21.43
C THR A 440 34.61 -0.78 -21.55
N LYS A 441 35.79 -0.47 -21.04
CA LYS A 441 36.40 0.87 -21.22
C LYS A 441 36.53 1.19 -22.69
N LYS A 442 36.14 2.39 -23.08
CA LYS A 442 36.25 2.93 -24.45
C LYS A 442 37.09 4.21 -24.39
N GLU A 443 37.86 4.44 -25.44
CA GLU A 443 38.52 5.73 -25.62
C GLU A 443 37.52 6.78 -26.11
N TYR A 444 37.71 8.00 -25.65
CA TYR A 444 36.92 9.12 -26.16
C TYR A 444 37.37 9.47 -27.57
N ILE A 445 36.42 9.45 -28.50
CA ILE A 445 36.66 9.86 -29.87
C ILE A 445 36.06 11.28 -30.03
N ASP A 446 36.82 12.18 -30.62
CA ASP A 446 36.36 13.53 -30.88
C ASP A 446 35.08 13.52 -31.73
N ARG A 447 34.16 14.44 -31.42
CA ARG A 447 32.86 14.50 -32.11
C ARG A 447 32.99 14.63 -33.61
N GLU A 448 34.00 15.33 -34.08
CA GLU A 448 34.24 15.54 -35.53
C GLU A 448 34.81 14.31 -36.24
N LYS A 449 35.21 13.26 -35.46
CA LYS A 449 35.80 12.03 -35.96
C LYS A 449 34.91 10.79 -35.77
N ARG A 450 33.68 11.00 -35.32
CA ARG A 450 32.71 9.92 -35.09
C ARG A 450 31.92 9.61 -36.34
#